data_e375e89db3bd0fd9d791989b747aab0e
#
_entry.id   e375e89db3bd0fd9d791989b747aab0e
#
_cell.length_a   1.000
_cell.length_b   1.000
_cell.length_c   1.000
_cell.angle_alpha   90.00
_cell.angle_beta   90.00
_cell.angle_gamma   90.00
#
_symmetry.space_group_name_H-M   'P 1'
#
loop_
_entity.id
_entity.type
_entity.pdbx_description
1 polymer ?
#
loop_
_entity_poly.entity_id
_entity_poly.type
_entity_poly.pdbx_seq_one_letter_code
_entity_poly.pdbx_strand_id
1 'polypeptide(L)'
;MRRLRRLGRRVDPAVVRGAWWTFLAVRRVRRQLRRGPLDSVWIPAPPRLPARAGRGVDAVLRRLDPSCLERSLVLQRWLKSTGVARAVIIGVTAPGAFRAHAWLEGENGAGFTEIQRVAP
;
A
#
# COMPACT_ATOMS: atom_id res chain seq x y z
N MET A 1 -23.76 -39.81 -13.08
CA MET A 1 -23.60 -38.80 -11.98
C MET A 1 -22.40 -37.94 -12.29
N ARG A 2 -22.63 -36.72 -12.68
CA ARG A 2 -21.56 -35.74 -12.80
C ARG A 2 -21.19 -35.29 -11.39
N ARG A 3 -20.07 -35.76 -10.89
CA ARG A 3 -19.47 -35.12 -9.74
C ARG A 3 -19.09 -33.71 -10.16
N LEU A 4 -19.81 -32.74 -9.66
CA LEU A 4 -19.35 -31.38 -9.61
C LEU A 4 -18.04 -31.43 -8.82
N ARG A 5 -16.91 -31.51 -9.52
CA ARG A 5 -15.67 -31.14 -8.94
C ARG A 5 -15.82 -29.67 -8.58
N ARG A 6 -16.19 -29.42 -7.31
CA ARG A 6 -15.86 -28.14 -6.75
C ARG A 6 -14.34 -28.06 -6.91
N LEU A 7 -13.91 -27.38 -7.93
CA LEU A 7 -12.60 -26.83 -7.97
C LEU A 7 -12.55 -25.89 -6.76
N GLY A 8 -12.25 -26.49 -5.60
CA GLY A 8 -11.89 -25.72 -4.44
C GLY A 8 -10.79 -24.79 -4.93
N ARG A 9 -11.07 -23.50 -5.03
CA ARG A 9 -10.02 -22.51 -5.23
C ARG A 9 -9.01 -22.82 -4.13
N ARG A 10 -7.93 -23.49 -4.50
CA ARG A 10 -6.81 -23.67 -3.57
C ARG A 10 -6.35 -22.27 -3.24
N VAL A 11 -6.54 -21.90 -2.00
CA VAL A 11 -6.06 -20.62 -1.48
C VAL A 11 -4.54 -20.65 -1.57
N ASP A 12 -3.96 -19.76 -2.36
CA ASP A 12 -2.50 -19.67 -2.48
C ASP A 12 -1.92 -19.12 -1.17
N PRO A 13 -1.07 -19.89 -0.46
CA PRO A 13 -0.49 -19.42 0.79
C PRO A 13 0.30 -18.12 0.66
N ALA A 14 0.94 -17.89 -0.50
CA ALA A 14 1.68 -16.66 -0.75
C ALA A 14 0.75 -15.45 -0.80
N VAL A 15 -0.40 -15.58 -1.44
CA VAL A 15 -1.43 -14.54 -1.51
C VAL A 15 -1.99 -14.24 -0.12
N VAL A 16 -2.27 -15.27 0.67
CA VAL A 16 -2.75 -15.10 2.06
C VAL A 16 -1.71 -14.37 2.93
N ARG A 17 -0.45 -14.73 2.81
CA ARG A 17 0.63 -14.08 3.57
C ARG A 17 0.80 -12.62 3.16
N GLY A 18 0.73 -12.32 1.88
CA GLY A 18 0.74 -10.94 1.38
C GLY A 18 -0.45 -10.13 1.90
N ALA A 19 -1.64 -10.71 1.87
CA ALA A 19 -2.85 -10.10 2.42
C ALA A 19 -2.74 -9.84 3.93
N TRP A 20 -2.25 -10.79 4.69
CA TRP A 20 -2.08 -10.67 6.14
C TRP A 20 -1.06 -9.58 6.50
N TRP A 21 0.08 -9.59 5.85
CA TRP A 21 1.07 -8.54 6.04
C TRP A 21 0.49 -7.15 5.75
N THR A 22 -0.24 -7.01 4.65
CA THR A 22 -0.86 -5.74 4.24
C THR A 22 -1.88 -5.26 5.26
N PHE A 23 -2.72 -6.16 5.75
CA PHE A 23 -3.69 -5.84 6.80
C PHE A 23 -3.00 -5.25 8.04
N LEU A 24 -1.95 -5.93 8.51
CA LEU A 24 -1.19 -5.45 9.67
C LEU A 24 -0.46 -4.14 9.37
N ALA A 25 0.09 -4.00 8.17
CA ALA A 25 0.79 -2.79 7.75
C ALA A 25 -0.15 -1.57 7.72
N VAL A 26 -1.34 -1.71 7.15
CA VAL A 26 -2.34 -0.63 7.13
C VAL A 26 -2.75 -0.23 8.54
N ARG A 27 -3.01 -1.20 9.41
CA ARG A 27 -3.35 -0.91 10.81
C ARG A 27 -2.22 -0.18 11.54
N ARG A 28 -0.99 -0.60 11.30
CA ARG A 28 0.20 0.01 11.91
C ARG A 28 0.39 1.45 11.44
N VAL A 29 0.29 1.69 10.15
CA VAL A 29 0.40 3.03 9.57
C VAL A 29 -0.67 3.96 10.13
N ARG A 30 -1.91 3.52 10.16
CA ARG A 30 -3.02 4.29 10.74
C ARG A 30 -2.74 4.70 12.17
N ARG A 31 -2.25 3.78 12.98
CA ARG A 31 -1.92 4.05 14.38
C ARG A 31 -0.77 5.05 14.50
N GLN A 32 0.30 4.86 13.72
CA GLN A 32 1.47 5.72 13.79
C GLN A 32 1.17 7.16 13.32
N LEU A 33 0.38 7.30 12.26
CA LEU A 33 -0.03 8.62 11.75
C LEU A 33 -0.91 9.38 12.75
N ARG A 34 -1.64 8.70 13.61
CA ARG A 34 -2.40 9.34 14.69
C ARG A 34 -1.53 9.82 15.85
N ARG A 35 -0.36 9.20 16.04
CA ARG A 35 0.47 9.40 17.24
C ARG A 35 1.71 10.24 17.00
N GLY A 36 2.12 10.44 15.77
CA GLY A 36 3.37 11.11 15.48
C GLY A 36 3.49 11.60 14.05
N PRO A 37 4.63 12.25 13.75
CA PRO A 37 4.87 12.81 12.43
C PRO A 37 5.07 11.70 11.37
N LEU A 38 4.87 12.08 10.12
CA LEU A 38 5.05 11.20 8.97
C LEU A 38 6.44 10.56 8.93
N ASP A 39 7.48 11.31 9.30
CA ASP A 39 8.88 10.84 9.25
C ASP A 39 9.15 9.69 10.22
N SER A 40 8.33 9.52 11.24
CA SER A 40 8.46 8.47 12.25
C SER A 40 7.73 7.18 11.88
N VAL A 41 7.01 7.15 10.77
CA VAL A 41 6.28 5.96 10.33
C VAL A 41 7.27 4.88 9.89
N TRP A 42 7.13 3.72 10.51
CA TRP A 42 7.94 2.56 10.19
C TRP A 42 7.08 1.32 9.98
N ILE A 43 7.32 0.64 8.89
CA ILE A 43 6.61 -0.59 8.51
C ILE A 43 7.66 -1.70 8.42
N PRO A 44 7.47 -2.83 9.14
CA PRO A 44 8.37 -3.96 9.01
C PRO A 44 8.33 -4.54 7.58
N ALA A 45 9.45 -5.09 7.14
CA ALA A 45 9.51 -5.75 5.85
C ALA A 45 8.50 -6.89 5.77
N PRO A 46 7.84 -7.10 4.61
CA PRO A 46 7.08 -8.30 4.40
C PRO A 46 8.02 -9.52 4.37
N PRO A 47 7.51 -10.73 4.66
CA PRO A 47 8.29 -11.94 4.45
C PRO A 47 8.67 -12.06 2.96
N ARG A 48 9.68 -12.84 2.65
CA ARG A 48 10.03 -13.13 1.25
C ARG A 48 8.91 -13.92 0.60
N LEU A 49 8.25 -13.29 -0.36
CA LEU A 49 7.11 -13.83 -1.07
C LEU A 49 7.31 -13.66 -2.57
N PRO A 50 6.78 -14.59 -3.37
CA PRO A 50 6.79 -14.44 -4.82
C PRO A 50 5.92 -13.27 -5.27
N ALA A 51 6.16 -12.76 -6.46
CA ALA A 51 5.44 -11.61 -7.02
C ALA A 51 3.91 -11.77 -7.01
N ARG A 52 3.41 -12.99 -7.18
CA ARG A 52 1.97 -13.29 -7.15
C ARG A 52 1.29 -12.95 -5.81
N ALA A 53 2.05 -12.87 -4.72
CA ALA A 53 1.52 -12.45 -3.42
C ALA A 53 0.97 -11.01 -3.45
N GLY A 54 1.39 -10.20 -4.42
CA GLY A 54 0.84 -8.86 -4.65
C GLY A 54 -0.67 -8.83 -4.87
N ARG A 55 -1.27 -9.93 -5.32
CA ARG A 55 -2.73 -10.04 -5.42
C ARG A 55 -3.40 -9.92 -4.04
N GLY A 56 -2.79 -10.48 -3.02
CA GLY A 56 -3.28 -10.35 -1.63
C GLY A 56 -3.12 -8.92 -1.12
N VAL A 57 -2.01 -8.28 -1.43
CA VAL A 57 -1.77 -6.86 -1.11
C VAL A 57 -2.87 -5.98 -1.72
N ASP A 58 -3.10 -6.11 -3.02
CA ASP A 58 -4.11 -5.33 -3.73
C ASP A 58 -5.53 -5.59 -3.20
N ALA A 59 -5.85 -6.84 -2.91
CA ALA A 59 -7.17 -7.21 -2.40
C ALA A 59 -7.45 -6.55 -1.04
N VAL A 60 -6.48 -6.55 -0.14
CA VAL A 60 -6.63 -5.93 1.19
C VAL A 60 -6.71 -4.40 1.07
N LEU A 61 -5.87 -3.80 0.24
CA LEU A 61 -5.91 -2.35 0.03
C LEU A 61 -7.27 -1.90 -0.52
N ARG A 62 -7.86 -2.65 -1.43
CA ARG A 62 -9.21 -2.36 -1.94
C ARG A 62 -10.28 -2.52 -0.86
N ARG A 63 -10.15 -3.54 0.00
CA ARG A 63 -11.14 -3.85 1.03
C ARG A 63 -11.14 -2.88 2.20
N LEU A 64 -9.94 -2.48 2.64
CA LEU A 64 -9.79 -1.60 3.79
C LEU A 64 -10.00 -0.13 3.43
N ASP A 65 -10.00 0.20 2.15
CA ASP A 65 -10.15 1.56 1.64
C ASP A 65 -9.29 2.58 2.42
N PRO A 66 -7.95 2.38 2.46
CA PRO A 66 -7.07 3.29 3.17
C PRO A 66 -7.02 4.66 2.49
N SER A 67 -6.61 5.68 3.24
CA SER A 67 -6.31 6.98 2.66
C SER A 67 -5.20 6.87 1.59
N CYS A 68 -5.10 7.84 0.70
CA CYS A 68 -4.05 7.84 -0.32
C CYS A 68 -2.64 7.78 0.29
N LEU A 69 -2.42 8.43 1.43
CA LEU A 69 -1.14 8.37 2.14
C LEU A 69 -0.87 6.99 2.75
N GLU A 70 -1.84 6.42 3.43
CA GLU A 70 -1.74 5.06 4.00
C GLU A 70 -1.45 4.03 2.92
N ARG A 71 -2.19 4.07 1.82
CA ARG A 71 -1.99 3.20 0.67
C ARG A 71 -0.58 3.35 0.09
N SER A 72 -0.15 4.58 -0.14
CA SER A 72 1.16 4.85 -0.74
C SER A 72 2.32 4.38 0.13
N LEU A 73 2.24 4.58 1.44
CA LEU A 73 3.26 4.12 2.38
C LEU A 73 3.36 2.59 2.43
N VAL A 74 2.23 1.91 2.45
CA VAL A 74 2.20 0.44 2.45
C VAL A 74 2.74 -0.12 1.13
N LEU A 75 2.32 0.43 0.00
CA LEU A 75 2.81 0.02 -1.31
C LEU A 75 4.30 0.32 -1.49
N GLN A 76 4.78 1.45 -1.00
CA GLN A 76 6.21 1.78 -1.00
C GLN A 76 7.03 0.68 -0.33
N ARG A 77 6.58 0.23 0.84
CA ARG A 77 7.29 -0.80 1.59
C ARG A 77 7.22 -2.17 0.91
N TRP A 78 6.07 -2.51 0.34
CA TRP A 78 5.91 -3.73 -0.43
C TRP A 78 6.83 -3.75 -1.66
N LEU A 79 6.82 -2.69 -2.46
CA LEU A 79 7.64 -2.58 -3.66
C LEU A 79 9.13 -2.63 -3.35
N LYS A 80 9.56 -1.98 -2.26
CA LYS A 80 10.96 -2.05 -1.82
C LYS A 80 11.41 -3.49 -1.58
N SER A 81 10.55 -4.33 -1.02
CA SER A 81 10.84 -5.75 -0.80
C SER A 81 10.96 -6.54 -2.11
N THR A 82 10.38 -6.05 -3.20
CA THR A 82 10.49 -6.63 -4.54
C THR A 82 11.65 -6.05 -5.36
N GLY A 83 12.42 -5.15 -4.78
CA GLY A 83 13.55 -4.50 -5.45
C GLY A 83 13.22 -3.19 -6.16
N VAL A 84 12.02 -2.64 -5.96
CA VAL A 84 11.58 -1.39 -6.57
C VAL A 84 11.55 -0.29 -5.51
N ALA A 85 12.50 0.65 -5.57
CA ALA A 85 12.57 1.79 -4.68
C ALA A 85 11.81 2.97 -5.29
N ARG A 86 10.74 3.44 -4.63
CA ARG A 86 9.94 4.60 -5.05
C ARG A 86 9.66 5.50 -3.86
N ALA A 87 9.78 6.80 -4.08
CA ALA A 87 9.37 7.78 -3.08
C ALA A 87 7.85 7.90 -3.01
N VAL A 88 7.32 8.21 -1.83
CA VAL A 88 5.96 8.70 -1.68
C VAL A 88 5.99 10.21 -1.83
N ILE A 89 5.19 10.73 -2.73
CA ILE A 89 5.10 12.17 -3.03
C ILE A 89 3.81 12.70 -2.44
N ILE A 90 3.91 13.80 -1.71
CA ILE A 90 2.76 14.50 -1.15
C ILE A 90 2.66 15.85 -1.86
N GLY A 91 1.49 16.12 -2.39
CA GLY A 91 1.20 17.34 -3.10
C GLY A 91 -0.10 17.97 -2.64
N VAL A 92 -0.26 19.23 -3.00
CA VAL A 92 -1.44 20.03 -2.71
C VAL A 92 -1.92 20.74 -3.96
N THR A 93 -3.21 21.01 -4.02
CA THR A 93 -3.78 21.92 -5.02
C THR A 93 -3.78 23.33 -4.47
N ALA A 94 -3.56 24.31 -5.33
CA ALA A 94 -3.69 25.73 -5.02
C ALA A 94 -4.12 26.52 -6.26
N PRO A 95 -4.70 27.72 -6.09
CA PRO A 95 -5.46 28.28 -4.99
C PRO A 95 -6.96 27.94 -5.13
N GLY A 96 -7.70 27.90 -4.06
CA GLY A 96 -9.14 27.58 -4.03
C GLY A 96 -9.44 26.47 -3.02
N ALA A 97 -10.06 25.38 -3.44
CA ALA A 97 -10.26 24.23 -2.58
C ALA A 97 -8.91 23.55 -2.30
N PHE A 98 -8.40 23.68 -1.07
CA PHE A 98 -7.19 23.00 -0.64
C PHE A 98 -7.44 21.49 -0.59
N ARG A 99 -6.73 20.74 -1.44
CA ARG A 99 -6.72 19.28 -1.42
C ARG A 99 -5.29 18.78 -1.30
N ALA A 100 -5.08 17.86 -0.39
CA ALA A 100 -3.84 17.11 -0.30
C ALA A 100 -4.01 15.73 -0.96
N HIS A 101 -2.97 15.27 -1.62
CA HIS A 101 -2.92 13.95 -2.22
C HIS A 101 -1.54 13.35 -2.05
N ALA A 102 -1.47 12.05 -1.86
CA ALA A 102 -0.23 11.29 -1.80
C ALA A 102 -0.23 10.21 -2.89
N TRP A 103 0.90 10.05 -3.55
CA TRP A 103 1.06 9.05 -4.59
C TRP A 103 2.50 8.52 -4.61
N LEU A 104 2.70 7.37 -5.22
CA LEU A 104 4.04 6.85 -5.46
C LEU A 104 4.66 7.51 -6.68
N GLU A 105 5.95 7.74 -6.62
CA GLU A 105 6.74 8.17 -7.75
C GLU A 105 6.48 7.26 -8.95
N GLY A 106 6.15 7.86 -10.10
CA GLY A 106 5.72 7.16 -11.32
C GLY A 106 4.20 7.05 -11.49
N GLU A 107 3.41 7.25 -10.44
CA GLU A 107 1.96 7.40 -10.56
C GLU A 107 1.59 8.83 -10.99
N ASN A 108 0.35 9.03 -11.45
CA ASN A 108 -0.10 10.34 -11.93
C ASN A 108 -0.41 11.29 -10.76
N GLY A 109 0.39 12.35 -10.64
CA GLY A 109 0.19 13.45 -9.70
C GLY A 109 -0.30 14.74 -10.36
N ALA A 110 -0.88 14.67 -11.55
CA ALA A 110 -1.32 15.87 -12.30
C ALA A 110 -2.32 16.72 -11.50
N GLY A 111 -2.13 18.02 -11.52
CA GLY A 111 -2.96 18.98 -10.79
C GLY A 111 -2.52 19.24 -9.35
N PHE A 112 -1.50 18.52 -8.86
CA PHE A 112 -0.95 18.68 -7.51
C PHE A 112 0.47 19.23 -7.58
N THR A 113 0.78 20.15 -6.69
CA THR A 113 2.13 20.68 -6.50
C THR A 113 2.80 19.91 -5.36
N GLU A 114 3.93 19.30 -5.66
CA GLU A 114 4.70 18.53 -4.67
C GLU A 114 5.21 19.45 -3.55
N ILE A 115 4.99 19.05 -2.31
CA ILE A 115 5.48 19.75 -1.13
C ILE A 115 6.40 18.90 -0.25
N GLN A 116 6.33 17.58 -0.35
CA GLN A 116 7.13 16.68 0.47
C GLN A 116 7.34 15.35 -0.24
N ARG A 117 8.49 14.73 0.01
CA ARG A 117 8.80 13.36 -0.39
C ARG A 117 9.18 12.52 0.81
N VAL A 118 8.72 11.27 0.80
CA VAL A 118 9.17 10.27 1.77
C VAL A 118 10.02 9.26 1.03
N ALA A 119 11.30 9.20 1.38
CA ALA A 119 12.24 8.27 0.78
C ALA A 119 11.86 6.81 1.07
N PRO A 120 12.15 5.88 0.14
CA PRO A 120 11.87 4.47 0.31
C PRO A 120 12.72 3.82 1.39
#